data_adb95407bb54318f1a720d3f7ca54bc4
#
_entry.id   adb95407bb54318f1a720d3f7ca54bc4
#
_cell.length_a   1.000
_cell.length_b   1.000
_cell.length_c   1.000
_cell.angle_alpha   90.00
_cell.angle_beta   90.00
_cell.angle_gamma   90.00
#
_symmetry.space_group_name_H-M   'P 1'
#
loop_
_entity.id
_entity.type
_entity.pdbx_description
1 polymer ?
#
loop_
_entity_poly.entity_id
_entity_poly.type
_entity_poly.pdbx_seq_one_letter_code
_entity_poly.pdbx_strand_id
1 'polypeptide(L)'
;MFGFAPYRKESRGFYVKSTSPLNKIDKAEDIAGLKIIVGSGTNQEAILLAWNAENVKRGLKPFIPVYTKDDAAQTLALQTGRADAYFGPNVIGAWKAALTGKTKLVGSVDGGWPKAAHIAVTLKKGSGLVNAVQAALNGAIASGDYAKVLNRWGEGVESIPQSEINPAGLGD
;
A
#
# COMPACT_ATOMS: atom_id res chain seq x y z
N MET A 1 2.89 -19.85 -18.50
CA MET A 1 3.25 -18.44 -18.71
C MET A 1 1.96 -17.62 -18.75
N PHE A 2 1.93 -16.42 -18.15
CA PHE A 2 0.75 -15.57 -17.99
C PHE A 2 0.87 -14.28 -18.80
N GLY A 3 -0.26 -13.67 -19.13
CA GLY A 3 -0.37 -12.30 -19.65
C GLY A 3 -0.93 -11.41 -18.55
N PHE A 4 -0.44 -10.17 -18.44
CA PHE A 4 -0.79 -9.23 -17.41
C PHE A 4 -1.33 -7.93 -18.03
N ALA A 5 -2.44 -7.43 -17.50
CA ALA A 5 -2.97 -6.11 -17.79
C ALA A 5 -3.14 -5.34 -16.46
N PRO A 6 -2.21 -4.45 -16.11
CA PRO A 6 -2.30 -3.63 -14.91
C PRO A 6 -3.52 -2.74 -14.90
N TYR A 7 -4.13 -2.58 -13.72
CA TYR A 7 -5.28 -1.69 -13.54
C TYR A 7 -5.09 -0.66 -12.42
N ARG A 8 -4.06 -0.77 -11.60
CA ARG A 8 -3.65 0.26 -10.63
C ARG A 8 -2.21 0.04 -10.16
N LYS A 9 -1.63 1.06 -9.57
CA LYS A 9 -0.41 0.91 -8.76
C LYS A 9 -0.73 0.16 -7.49
N GLU A 10 0.28 -0.37 -6.83
CA GLU A 10 0.15 -0.87 -5.48
C GLU A 10 0.90 0.05 -4.53
N SER A 11 0.23 0.49 -3.46
CA SER A 11 0.85 1.25 -2.40
C SER A 11 0.62 0.64 -1.03
N ARG A 12 1.52 0.98 -0.10
CA ARG A 12 1.42 0.68 1.33
C ARG A 12 1.18 1.98 2.06
N GLY A 13 0.21 2.00 2.95
CA GLY A 13 -0.14 3.19 3.72
C GLY A 13 0.26 3.08 5.19
N PHE A 14 0.75 4.19 5.73
CA PHE A 14 0.88 4.38 7.18
C PHE A 14 -0.40 5.01 7.71
N TYR A 15 -1.09 4.27 8.56
CA TYR A 15 -2.34 4.70 9.19
C TYR A 15 -2.13 4.84 10.69
N VAL A 16 -2.50 5.98 11.22
CA VAL A 16 -2.46 6.27 12.66
C VAL A 16 -3.87 6.51 13.18
N LYS A 17 -4.06 6.52 14.50
CA LYS A 17 -5.31 6.94 15.12
C LYS A 17 -5.66 8.35 14.65
N SER A 18 -6.94 8.64 14.33
CA SER A 18 -7.37 9.94 13.82
C SER A 18 -6.97 11.13 14.71
N THR A 19 -6.91 10.91 16.04
CA THR A 19 -6.49 11.90 17.04
C THR A 19 -4.98 11.93 17.29
N SER A 20 -4.18 11.13 16.56
CA SER A 20 -2.72 11.12 16.72
C SER A 20 -2.10 12.46 16.30
N PRO A 21 -1.11 12.98 17.03
CA PRO A 21 -0.33 14.15 16.62
C PRO A 21 0.60 13.84 15.44
N LEU A 22 0.85 12.56 15.14
CA LEU A 22 1.66 12.15 14.00
C LEU A 22 0.88 12.42 12.71
N ASN A 23 1.43 13.29 11.85
CA ASN A 23 0.76 13.75 10.64
C ASN A 23 1.51 13.40 9.36
N LYS A 24 2.74 12.90 9.47
CA LYS A 24 3.57 12.63 8.30
C LYS A 24 4.56 11.51 8.56
N ILE A 25 4.66 10.56 7.62
CA ILE A 25 5.70 9.52 7.51
C ILE A 25 6.06 9.41 6.03
N ASP A 26 7.19 10.01 5.61
CA ASP A 26 7.62 10.02 4.21
C ASP A 26 8.98 9.34 4.01
N LYS A 27 9.76 9.19 5.04
CA LYS A 27 11.15 8.72 4.98
C LYS A 27 11.53 7.88 6.19
N ALA A 28 12.64 7.19 6.08
CA ALA A 28 13.09 6.24 7.10
C ALA A 28 13.18 6.85 8.52
N GLU A 29 13.65 8.10 8.64
CA GLU A 29 13.78 8.75 9.94
C GLU A 29 12.46 8.92 10.67
N ASP A 30 11.37 9.08 9.93
CA ASP A 30 10.04 9.34 10.50
C ASP A 30 9.49 8.14 11.28
N ILE A 31 10.02 6.92 11.04
CA ILE A 31 9.64 5.72 11.80
C ILE A 31 10.53 5.44 13.01
N ALA A 32 11.57 6.25 13.25
CA ALA A 32 12.51 5.99 14.33
C ALA A 32 11.84 5.96 15.70
N GLY A 33 11.95 4.82 16.39
CA GLY A 33 11.37 4.60 17.73
C GLY A 33 9.86 4.37 17.76
N LEU A 34 9.16 4.41 16.62
CA LEU A 34 7.72 4.14 16.55
C LEU A 34 7.42 2.65 16.72
N LYS A 35 6.28 2.34 17.34
CA LYS A 35 5.68 1.00 17.38
C LYS A 35 4.74 0.84 16.19
N ILE A 36 5.12 0.00 15.22
CA ILE A 36 4.37 -0.12 13.96
C ILE A 36 3.82 -1.53 13.81
N ILE A 37 2.50 -1.62 13.64
CA ILE A 37 1.84 -2.89 13.31
C ILE A 37 2.16 -3.23 11.86
N VAL A 38 2.65 -4.45 11.65
CA VAL A 38 3.00 -4.99 10.35
C VAL A 38 2.79 -6.51 10.34
N GLY A 39 2.49 -7.08 9.18
CA GLY A 39 2.43 -8.53 9.01
C GLY A 39 3.81 -9.16 8.97
N SER A 40 4.04 -10.21 9.75
CA SER A 40 5.30 -10.95 9.74
C SER A 40 5.49 -11.71 8.43
N GLY A 41 6.72 -11.71 7.89
CA GLY A 41 7.08 -12.38 6.65
C GLY A 41 6.53 -11.71 5.39
N THR A 42 6.02 -10.50 5.50
CA THR A 42 5.45 -9.76 4.38
C THR A 42 6.46 -8.81 3.73
N ASN A 43 6.17 -8.38 2.52
CA ASN A 43 6.96 -7.36 1.85
C ASN A 43 6.92 -6.01 2.61
N GLN A 44 5.82 -5.70 3.30
CA GLN A 44 5.72 -4.51 4.15
C GLN A 44 6.75 -4.53 5.27
N GLU A 45 6.91 -5.69 5.93
CA GLU A 45 7.94 -5.86 6.94
C GLU A 45 9.35 -5.67 6.34
N ALA A 46 9.60 -6.23 5.15
CA ALA A 46 10.88 -6.08 4.47
C ALA A 46 11.21 -4.59 4.19
N ILE A 47 10.24 -3.79 3.78
CA ILE A 47 10.39 -2.34 3.59
C ILE A 47 10.77 -1.66 4.91
N LEU A 48 10.03 -1.94 6.00
CA LEU A 48 10.32 -1.34 7.31
C LEU A 48 11.68 -1.76 7.84
N LEU A 49 12.09 -3.01 7.63
CA LEU A 49 13.42 -3.50 8.03
C LEU A 49 14.54 -2.82 7.24
N ALA A 50 14.34 -2.56 5.95
CA ALA A 50 15.29 -1.81 5.14
C ALA A 50 15.44 -0.36 5.64
N TRP A 51 14.33 0.33 5.90
CA TRP A 51 14.32 1.67 6.48
C TRP A 51 14.97 1.68 7.88
N ASN A 52 14.68 0.64 8.67
CA ASN A 52 15.31 0.51 10.00
C ASN A 52 16.83 0.36 9.93
N ALA A 53 17.33 -0.40 8.97
CA ALA A 53 18.78 -0.57 8.77
C ALA A 53 19.47 0.77 8.45
N GLU A 54 18.81 1.64 7.67
CA GLU A 54 19.30 3.01 7.42
C GLU A 54 19.31 3.84 8.71
N ASN A 55 18.22 3.79 9.48
CA ASN A 55 18.12 4.51 10.76
C ASN A 55 19.21 4.10 11.75
N VAL A 56 19.42 2.80 11.92
CA VAL A 56 20.46 2.28 12.84
C VAL A 56 21.86 2.72 12.41
N LYS A 57 22.18 2.68 11.11
CA LYS A 57 23.47 3.20 10.59
C LYS A 57 23.69 4.68 10.91
N ARG A 58 22.61 5.44 11.03
CA ARG A 58 22.62 6.88 11.36
C ARG A 58 22.50 7.16 12.86
N GLY A 59 22.52 6.13 13.70
CA GLY A 59 22.41 6.24 15.16
C GLY A 59 21.00 6.59 15.66
N LEU A 60 19.98 6.46 14.83
CA LEU A 60 18.60 6.68 15.23
C LEU A 60 18.02 5.42 15.92
N LYS A 61 16.99 5.64 16.76
CA LYS A 61 16.32 4.53 17.43
C LYS A 61 15.65 3.59 16.40
N PRO A 62 15.79 2.26 16.56
CA PRO A 62 15.04 1.34 15.71
C PRO A 62 13.53 1.49 15.93
N PHE A 63 12.73 1.23 14.88
CA PHE A 63 11.30 1.05 15.07
C PHE A 63 11.03 -0.28 15.82
N ILE A 64 9.86 -0.41 16.40
CA ILE A 64 9.45 -1.60 17.15
C ILE A 64 8.29 -2.25 16.38
N PRO A 65 8.50 -3.43 15.76
CA PRO A 65 7.42 -4.15 15.09
C PRO A 65 6.39 -4.66 16.11
N VAL A 66 5.12 -4.50 15.78
CA VAL A 66 4.00 -5.02 16.56
C VAL A 66 3.25 -6.02 15.68
N TYR A 67 3.27 -7.28 16.06
CA TYR A 67 2.56 -8.34 15.37
C TYR A 67 1.22 -8.58 16.05
N THR A 68 0.15 -8.67 15.25
CA THR A 68 -1.20 -8.92 15.74
C THR A 68 -1.74 -10.19 15.10
N LYS A 69 -2.53 -10.96 15.85
CA LYS A 69 -3.09 -12.22 15.37
C LYS A 69 -4.25 -12.04 14.37
N ASP A 70 -4.95 -10.92 14.47
CA ASP A 70 -6.14 -10.61 13.66
C ASP A 70 -6.40 -9.10 13.59
N ASP A 71 -7.41 -8.74 12.82
CA ASP A 71 -7.82 -7.36 12.58
C ASP A 71 -8.39 -6.65 13.82
N ALA A 72 -9.08 -7.37 14.68
CA ALA A 72 -9.61 -6.81 15.92
C ALA A 72 -8.48 -6.42 16.88
N ALA A 73 -7.47 -7.29 17.02
CA ALA A 73 -6.28 -7.01 17.81
C ALA A 73 -5.47 -5.83 17.24
N GLN A 74 -5.36 -5.73 15.92
CA GLN A 74 -4.74 -4.58 15.24
C GLN A 74 -5.47 -3.27 15.57
N THR A 75 -6.78 -3.26 15.39
CA THR A 75 -7.62 -2.09 15.67
C THR A 75 -7.49 -1.66 17.13
N LEU A 76 -7.57 -2.62 18.05
CA LEU A 76 -7.43 -2.36 19.49
C LEU A 76 -6.05 -1.77 19.82
N ALA A 77 -4.98 -2.32 19.26
CA ALA A 77 -3.63 -1.84 19.53
C ALA A 77 -3.44 -0.38 19.10
N LEU A 78 -3.97 0.01 17.93
CA LEU A 78 -3.97 1.41 17.48
C LEU A 78 -4.83 2.31 18.39
N GLN A 79 -6.06 1.90 18.70
CA GLN A 79 -6.98 2.74 19.47
C GLN A 79 -6.52 2.95 20.92
N THR A 80 -5.84 1.97 21.52
CA THR A 80 -5.32 2.04 22.89
C THR A 80 -3.92 2.66 22.99
N GLY A 81 -3.26 2.98 21.89
CA GLY A 81 -1.90 3.51 21.88
C GLY A 81 -0.81 2.47 22.17
N ARG A 82 -1.15 1.16 22.11
CA ARG A 82 -0.13 0.10 22.17
C ARG A 82 0.73 0.04 20.91
N ALA A 83 0.22 0.59 19.80
CA ALA A 83 0.95 0.86 18.59
C ALA A 83 0.69 2.30 18.12
N ASP A 84 1.69 2.90 17.51
CA ASP A 84 1.62 4.28 17.00
C ASP A 84 1.02 4.32 15.59
N ALA A 85 1.34 3.33 14.77
CA ALA A 85 0.92 3.24 13.38
C ALA A 85 0.63 1.78 12.96
N TYR A 86 -0.15 1.65 11.89
CA TYR A 86 -0.28 0.45 11.06
C TYR A 86 0.35 0.71 9.71
N PHE A 87 1.14 -0.22 9.20
CA PHE A 87 1.69 -0.19 7.86
C PHE A 87 1.27 -1.43 7.07
N GLY A 88 0.53 -1.23 6.00
CA GLY A 88 -0.02 -2.32 5.20
C GLY A 88 -0.65 -1.87 3.89
N PRO A 89 -1.36 -2.75 3.17
CA PRO A 89 -2.01 -2.41 1.91
C PRO A 89 -2.90 -1.17 2.06
N ASN A 90 -2.68 -0.17 1.20
CA ASN A 90 -3.40 1.10 1.28
C ASN A 90 -4.92 0.89 1.14
N VAL A 91 -5.35 0.00 0.24
CA VAL A 91 -6.76 -0.33 0.01
C VAL A 91 -7.50 -0.74 1.30
N ILE A 92 -6.84 -1.54 2.15
CA ILE A 92 -7.44 -1.99 3.43
C ILE A 92 -7.51 -0.82 4.41
N GLY A 93 -6.44 -0.04 4.52
CA GLY A 93 -6.37 1.10 5.43
C GLY A 93 -7.34 2.21 5.05
N ALA A 94 -7.42 2.54 3.75
CA ALA A 94 -8.35 3.54 3.21
C ALA A 94 -9.81 3.15 3.45
N TRP A 95 -10.16 1.88 3.17
CA TRP A 95 -11.50 1.37 3.44
C TRP A 95 -11.88 1.47 4.94
N LYS A 96 -10.98 1.06 5.84
CA LYS A 96 -11.21 1.15 7.30
C LYS A 96 -11.34 2.61 7.76
N ALA A 97 -10.50 3.50 7.24
CA ALA A 97 -10.56 4.92 7.56
C ALA A 97 -11.89 5.53 7.13
N ALA A 98 -12.35 5.24 5.91
CA ALA A 98 -13.64 5.69 5.39
C ALA A 98 -14.83 5.13 6.18
N LEU A 99 -14.77 3.84 6.55
CA LEU A 99 -15.85 3.17 7.27
C LEU A 99 -16.01 3.66 8.71
N THR A 100 -14.89 3.90 9.40
CA THR A 100 -14.91 4.10 10.86
C THR A 100 -14.60 5.53 11.30
N GLY A 101 -13.89 6.32 10.48
CA GLY A 101 -13.35 7.63 10.86
C GLY A 101 -12.29 7.59 11.98
N LYS A 102 -11.88 6.39 12.41
CA LYS A 102 -11.00 6.21 13.58
C LYS A 102 -9.51 6.27 13.26
N THR A 103 -9.16 6.24 11.98
CA THR A 103 -7.77 6.29 11.50
C THR A 103 -7.62 7.32 10.40
N LYS A 104 -6.39 7.80 10.20
CA LYS A 104 -6.01 8.68 9.10
C LYS A 104 -4.72 8.20 8.44
N LEU A 105 -4.61 8.38 7.13
CA LEU A 105 -3.39 8.17 6.38
C LEU A 105 -2.40 9.30 6.67
N VAL A 106 -1.13 8.95 6.95
CA VAL A 106 -0.05 9.92 7.22
C VAL A 106 1.17 9.73 6.33
N GLY A 107 1.15 8.76 5.44
CA GLY A 107 2.21 8.53 4.46
C GLY A 107 1.97 7.27 3.65
N SER A 108 2.61 7.19 2.50
CA SER A 108 2.51 6.02 1.63
C SER A 108 3.85 5.69 0.98
N VAL A 109 4.05 4.42 0.67
CA VAL A 109 5.25 3.88 0.01
C VAL A 109 4.79 2.95 -1.10
N ASP A 110 5.48 2.96 -2.23
CA ASP A 110 5.23 1.98 -3.30
C ASP A 110 5.30 0.55 -2.77
N GLY A 111 4.34 -0.29 -3.18
CA GLY A 111 4.27 -1.68 -2.74
C GLY A 111 5.45 -2.56 -3.18
N GLY A 112 6.20 -2.13 -4.18
CA GLY A 112 7.44 -2.76 -4.64
C GLY A 112 8.71 -2.03 -4.25
N TRP A 113 8.64 -1.11 -3.28
CA TRP A 113 9.78 -0.29 -2.88
C TRP A 113 11.11 -1.10 -2.84
N PRO A 114 12.23 -0.55 -3.37
CA PRO A 114 12.41 0.81 -3.92
C PRO A 114 11.89 1.01 -5.35
N LYS A 115 11.32 -0.01 -5.97
CA LYS A 115 10.66 0.05 -7.29
C LYS A 115 9.14 0.19 -7.12
N ALA A 116 8.44 0.60 -8.18
CA ALA A 116 6.99 0.61 -8.21
C ALA A 116 6.43 -0.80 -8.42
N ALA A 117 5.25 -1.07 -7.87
CA ALA A 117 4.47 -2.27 -8.13
C ALA A 117 3.12 -1.92 -8.77
N HIS A 118 2.61 -2.85 -9.57
CA HIS A 118 1.29 -2.76 -10.18
C HIS A 118 0.44 -3.97 -9.82
N ILE A 119 -0.85 -3.75 -9.65
CA ILE A 119 -1.86 -4.80 -9.56
C ILE A 119 -2.41 -5.00 -10.96
N ALA A 120 -2.44 -6.25 -11.41
CA ALA A 120 -2.81 -6.60 -12.77
C ALA A 120 -3.83 -7.74 -12.84
N VAL A 121 -4.70 -7.68 -13.83
CA VAL A 121 -5.46 -8.85 -14.26
C VAL A 121 -4.48 -9.86 -14.86
N THR A 122 -4.51 -11.08 -14.35
CA THR A 122 -3.60 -12.16 -14.77
C THR A 122 -4.36 -13.19 -15.59
N LEU A 123 -3.90 -13.46 -16.80
CA LEU A 123 -4.57 -14.31 -17.77
C LEU A 123 -3.61 -15.38 -18.30
N LYS A 124 -4.17 -16.54 -18.70
CA LYS A 124 -3.38 -17.58 -19.39
C LYS A 124 -2.85 -17.03 -20.72
N LYS A 125 -1.54 -17.13 -20.94
CA LYS A 125 -0.91 -16.73 -22.21
C LYS A 125 -1.53 -17.52 -23.37
N GLY A 126 -1.83 -16.82 -24.46
CA GLY A 126 -2.47 -17.42 -25.66
C GLY A 126 -3.99 -17.54 -25.57
N SER A 127 -4.63 -17.08 -24.48
CA SER A 127 -6.11 -17.07 -24.40
C SER A 127 -6.77 -16.01 -25.30
N GLY A 128 -6.02 -15.06 -25.85
CA GLY A 128 -6.54 -13.92 -26.62
C GLY A 128 -7.20 -12.83 -25.76
N LEU A 129 -7.45 -13.08 -24.48
CA LEU A 129 -8.23 -12.18 -23.63
C LEU A 129 -7.46 -10.95 -23.14
N VAL A 130 -6.14 -10.98 -23.12
CA VAL A 130 -5.33 -9.88 -22.55
C VAL A 130 -5.56 -8.55 -23.30
N ASN A 131 -5.69 -8.61 -24.65
CA ASN A 131 -5.97 -7.42 -25.46
C ASN A 131 -7.38 -6.85 -25.17
N ALA A 132 -8.38 -7.71 -25.02
CA ALA A 132 -9.75 -7.30 -24.71
C ALA A 132 -9.83 -6.65 -23.32
N VAL A 133 -9.14 -7.23 -22.32
CA VAL A 133 -9.07 -6.68 -20.96
C VAL A 133 -8.34 -5.33 -20.97
N GLN A 134 -7.21 -5.22 -21.65
CA GLN A 134 -6.50 -3.95 -21.77
C GLN A 134 -7.38 -2.87 -22.44
N ALA A 135 -8.05 -3.20 -23.54
CA ALA A 135 -8.93 -2.27 -24.24
C ALA A 135 -10.08 -1.79 -23.33
N ALA A 136 -10.70 -2.70 -22.56
CA ALA A 136 -11.76 -2.36 -21.62
C ALA A 136 -11.24 -1.44 -20.48
N LEU A 137 -10.07 -1.74 -19.91
CA LEU A 137 -9.45 -0.90 -18.89
C LEU A 137 -9.13 0.50 -19.42
N ASN A 138 -8.54 0.59 -20.62
CA ASN A 138 -8.21 1.88 -21.24
C ASN A 138 -9.50 2.65 -21.64
N GLY A 139 -10.55 1.97 -22.02
CA GLY A 139 -11.88 2.58 -22.23
C GLY A 139 -12.45 3.18 -20.93
N ALA A 140 -12.37 2.46 -19.83
CA ALA A 140 -12.81 2.96 -18.53
C ALA A 140 -11.94 4.14 -18.02
N ILE A 141 -10.64 4.12 -18.31
CA ILE A 141 -9.74 5.25 -18.02
C ILE A 141 -10.15 6.47 -18.84
N ALA A 142 -10.35 6.31 -20.14
CA ALA A 142 -10.69 7.40 -21.05
C ALA A 142 -12.08 8.00 -20.75
N SER A 143 -13.08 7.19 -20.35
CA SER A 143 -14.42 7.68 -19.98
C SER A 143 -14.46 8.42 -18.64
N GLY A 144 -13.39 8.31 -17.81
CA GLY A 144 -13.35 8.84 -16.46
C GLY A 144 -14.03 7.97 -15.40
N ASP A 145 -14.65 6.85 -15.76
CA ASP A 145 -15.31 5.97 -14.80
C ASP A 145 -14.30 5.29 -13.87
N TYR A 146 -13.13 4.95 -14.40
CA TYR A 146 -12.00 4.45 -13.63
C TYR A 146 -11.62 5.40 -12.48
N ALA A 147 -11.43 6.69 -12.77
CA ALA A 147 -11.08 7.70 -11.76
C ALA A 147 -12.20 7.84 -10.71
N LYS A 148 -13.48 7.82 -11.14
CA LYS A 148 -14.63 7.87 -10.21
C LYS A 148 -14.62 6.71 -9.24
N VAL A 149 -14.36 5.48 -9.73
CA VAL A 149 -14.31 4.28 -8.88
C VAL A 149 -13.16 4.38 -7.88
N LEU A 150 -11.94 4.69 -8.33
CA LEU A 150 -10.79 4.80 -7.42
C LEU A 150 -11.00 5.87 -6.35
N ASN A 151 -11.48 7.05 -6.74
CA ASN A 151 -11.74 8.14 -5.80
C ASN A 151 -12.82 7.77 -4.76
N ARG A 152 -13.88 7.06 -5.18
CA ARG A 152 -14.92 6.58 -4.27
C ARG A 152 -14.37 5.70 -3.15
N TRP A 153 -13.34 4.92 -3.43
CA TRP A 153 -12.74 3.99 -2.47
C TRP A 153 -11.45 4.51 -1.82
N GLY A 154 -11.07 5.77 -2.07
CA GLY A 154 -9.85 6.37 -1.51
C GLY A 154 -8.56 5.90 -2.17
N GLU A 155 -8.67 5.31 -3.37
CA GLU A 155 -7.55 4.70 -4.12
C GLU A 155 -7.01 5.61 -5.24
N GLY A 156 -7.43 6.87 -5.30
CA GLY A 156 -7.06 7.80 -6.38
C GLY A 156 -5.55 7.95 -6.58
N VAL A 157 -4.77 7.83 -5.52
CA VAL A 157 -3.28 7.86 -5.56
C VAL A 157 -2.68 6.65 -6.29
N GLU A 158 -3.42 5.56 -6.43
CA GLU A 158 -2.99 4.33 -7.10
C GLU A 158 -3.36 4.31 -8.59
N SER A 159 -3.93 5.39 -9.12
CA SER A 159 -4.30 5.48 -10.53
C SER A 159 -3.10 5.32 -11.46
N ILE A 160 -3.37 4.71 -12.62
CA ILE A 160 -2.43 4.62 -13.75
C ILE A 160 -3.00 5.40 -14.94
N PRO A 161 -2.15 5.99 -15.78
CA PRO A 161 -2.62 6.74 -16.95
C PRO A 161 -3.16 5.85 -18.06
N GLN A 162 -2.65 4.62 -18.13
CA GLN A 162 -3.08 3.60 -19.09
C GLN A 162 -2.68 2.20 -18.62
N SER A 163 -3.40 1.18 -19.10
CA SER A 163 -3.02 -0.22 -18.95
C SER A 163 -2.13 -0.64 -20.12
N GLU A 164 -1.02 -1.30 -19.83
CA GLU A 164 -0.08 -1.85 -20.81
C GLU A 164 -0.05 -3.38 -20.70
N ILE A 165 0.18 -4.09 -21.82
CA ILE A 165 0.29 -5.54 -21.77
C ILE A 165 1.71 -5.93 -21.38
N ASN A 166 1.85 -6.75 -20.31
CA ASN A 166 3.13 -7.25 -19.82
C ASN A 166 4.18 -6.14 -19.65
N PRO A 167 3.89 -5.08 -18.88
CA PRO A 167 4.92 -4.08 -18.59
C PRO A 167 6.10 -4.73 -17.88
N ALA A 168 7.26 -4.07 -17.90
CA ALA A 168 8.44 -4.53 -17.18
C ALA A 168 8.08 -4.84 -15.72
N GLY A 169 8.43 -6.05 -15.28
CA GLY A 169 8.10 -6.52 -13.93
C GLY A 169 9.07 -5.99 -12.87
N LEU A 170 8.78 -6.34 -11.62
CA LEU A 170 9.64 -6.02 -10.47
C LEU A 170 10.87 -6.93 -10.34
N GLY A 171 11.13 -7.78 -11.29
CA GLY A 171 12.11 -8.86 -11.17
C GLY A 171 13.24 -8.83 -12.19
N ASP A 172 13.46 -7.73 -12.88
CA ASP A 172 14.59 -7.59 -13.80
C ASP A 172 15.89 -7.26 -13.07
#